data_0e75c256ec76a15f310252169f622923
#
_entry.id   0e75c256ec76a15f310252169f622923
#
_cell.length_a   1.000
_cell.length_b   1.000
_cell.length_c   1.000
_cell.angle_alpha   90.00
_cell.angle_beta   90.00
_cell.angle_gamma   90.00
#
_symmetry.space_group_name_H-M   'P 1'
#
loop_
_entity.id
_entity.type
_entity.pdbx_description
1 polymer ?
#
loop_
_entity_poly.entity_id
_entity_poly.type
_entity_poly.pdbx_seq_one_letter_code
_entity_poly.pdbx_strand_id
1 'polypeptide(L)'
;DTTIEFEFLKDGKKCTSFPFGINFTGWRAAWVCYERDMQGTPEPGMNELRIVAPDVKGELFIDHLITASKVDARQQTADVQVPFVNKGTTNHWLVIYEHSLWKPEIALTPVSEKDRQDMQLMEKRFRDMLYTPSKLTEKEMEGIRKKYDFYGITYKEGVVSGLPIFMVRQAEAYERMYPNWDKGMFTKLGMEMSEYFNLMRRIAYAYNNASDAVAKDELKQKFLAMYDHITDQGVAYGSCWGNIHHYGYSMRGLYVAYFLMKDVLREAGKLNEAERTLRWYAITNEVYPKPTVNGIDIDTFNTQTQGRMASILIMEDTPEKLQYLRSFSRWIDYGCRPAVGLAGSFKKDGACFHHRNNYPAYAVGGLDGATNMIYLLSGTGFKVSEIAHETVKNVLLTMRFYCNAKQWALSMSGRHPNGKGQLIPIQYATLALAGTPDGKQKYDPELAAAYLRLVSYTETPDKT
;
A
#
# COMPACT_ATOMS: atom_id res chain seq x y z
N ASP A 1 27.23 11.05 -4.34
CA ASP A 1 25.97 10.88 -5.07
C ASP A 1 26.17 11.31 -6.52
N THR A 2 25.76 10.48 -7.44
CA THR A 2 25.93 10.69 -8.88
C THR A 2 24.74 11.48 -9.43
N THR A 3 25.01 12.47 -10.26
CA THR A 3 23.96 13.29 -10.90
C THR A 3 24.10 13.32 -12.42
N ILE A 4 22.98 13.47 -13.10
CA ILE A 4 22.89 13.82 -14.51
C ILE A 4 22.44 15.27 -14.59
N GLU A 5 23.03 16.06 -15.47
CA GLU A 5 22.61 17.42 -15.73
C GLU A 5 21.72 17.46 -16.97
N PHE A 6 20.54 18.07 -16.84
CA PHE A 6 19.66 18.40 -17.96
C PHE A 6 19.79 19.88 -18.29
N GLU A 7 20.33 20.20 -19.44
CA GLU A 7 20.58 21.56 -19.90
C GLU A 7 19.64 21.92 -21.05
N PHE A 8 18.95 23.05 -20.94
CA PHE A 8 18.10 23.59 -22.00
C PHE A 8 18.81 24.78 -22.64
N LEU A 9 18.94 24.70 -23.96
CA LEU A 9 19.74 25.66 -24.73
C LEU A 9 18.87 26.34 -25.77
N LYS A 10 19.32 27.54 -26.14
CA LYS A 10 18.83 28.31 -27.28
C LYS A 10 20.00 28.59 -28.20
N ASP A 11 19.94 28.07 -29.42
CA ASP A 11 20.97 28.23 -30.44
C ASP A 11 22.38 27.89 -29.91
N GLY A 12 22.50 26.75 -29.22
CA GLY A 12 23.74 26.26 -28.64
C GLY A 12 24.16 26.91 -27.31
N LYS A 13 23.48 27.96 -26.85
CA LYS A 13 23.78 28.64 -25.58
C LYS A 13 22.88 28.10 -24.46
N LYS A 14 23.50 27.64 -23.37
CA LYS A 14 22.78 27.19 -22.18
C LYS A 14 21.99 28.35 -21.53
N CYS A 15 20.70 28.18 -21.35
CA CYS A 15 19.78 29.11 -20.70
C CYS A 15 19.46 28.68 -19.29
N THR A 16 19.02 27.44 -19.13
CA THR A 16 18.63 26.88 -17.83
C THR A 16 18.99 25.41 -17.72
N SER A 17 19.11 24.90 -16.52
CA SER A 17 19.41 23.49 -16.27
C SER A 17 18.94 23.02 -14.89
N PHE A 18 18.94 21.71 -14.69
CA PHE A 18 18.81 21.10 -13.37
C PHE A 18 19.64 19.82 -13.25
N PRO A 19 20.31 19.60 -12.09
CA PRO A 19 20.92 18.32 -11.78
C PRO A 19 19.87 17.35 -11.28
N PHE A 20 19.96 16.10 -11.74
CA PHE A 20 19.08 15.01 -11.32
C PHE A 20 19.88 13.91 -10.63
N GLY A 21 19.55 13.61 -9.38
CA GLY A 21 20.25 12.60 -8.59
C GLY A 21 19.89 11.18 -8.98
N ILE A 22 20.92 10.35 -9.23
CA ILE A 22 20.78 8.94 -9.53
C ILE A 22 21.04 8.14 -8.25
N ASN A 23 20.04 8.06 -7.38
CA ASN A 23 20.10 7.35 -6.10
C ASN A 23 18.93 6.38 -5.93
N PHE A 24 18.38 5.89 -7.01
CA PHE A 24 17.23 4.99 -7.05
C PHE A 24 17.52 3.76 -7.91
N THR A 25 16.73 2.74 -7.73
CA THR A 25 16.69 1.53 -8.56
C THR A 25 15.31 1.43 -9.21
N GLY A 26 15.22 0.92 -10.43
CA GLY A 26 13.98 0.83 -11.19
C GLY A 26 13.60 2.15 -11.85
N TRP A 27 12.33 2.38 -12.11
CA TRP A 27 11.83 3.56 -12.81
C TRP A 27 11.43 4.66 -11.83
N ARG A 28 11.62 5.91 -12.23
CA ARG A 28 11.26 7.08 -11.45
C ARG A 28 10.71 8.17 -12.34
N ALA A 29 9.49 8.62 -12.05
CA ALA A 29 8.93 9.83 -12.65
C ALA A 29 9.39 11.07 -11.88
N ALA A 30 9.83 12.10 -12.59
CA ALA A 30 10.23 13.38 -12.02
C ALA A 30 9.55 14.54 -12.76
N TRP A 31 9.26 15.62 -12.04
CA TRP A 31 8.65 16.83 -12.56
C TRP A 31 9.46 18.04 -12.13
N VAL A 32 9.83 18.88 -13.09
CA VAL A 32 10.62 20.09 -12.86
C VAL A 32 9.96 21.27 -13.58
N CYS A 33 9.75 22.37 -12.85
CA CYS A 33 9.16 23.59 -13.41
C CYS A 33 10.27 24.54 -13.85
N TYR A 34 10.23 24.99 -15.11
CA TYR A 34 11.23 25.87 -15.68
C TYR A 34 11.48 27.13 -14.85
N GLU A 35 10.40 27.82 -14.45
CA GLU A 35 10.51 29.12 -13.78
C GLU A 35 10.84 29.00 -12.30
N ARG A 36 10.52 27.88 -11.68
CA ARG A 36 10.60 27.72 -10.24
C ARG A 36 11.76 26.85 -9.77
N ASP A 37 12.04 25.78 -10.51
CA ASP A 37 12.84 24.65 -10.01
C ASP A 37 14.17 24.49 -10.76
N MET A 38 14.45 25.31 -11.78
CA MET A 38 15.67 25.23 -12.56
C MET A 38 16.68 26.34 -12.21
N GLN A 39 17.95 26.07 -12.45
CA GLN A 39 19.03 27.02 -12.36
C GLN A 39 19.14 27.82 -13.66
N GLY A 40 19.50 29.10 -13.56
CA GLY A 40 19.58 30.00 -14.72
C GLY A 40 18.24 30.67 -15.03
N THR A 41 18.11 31.20 -16.23
CA THR A 41 16.89 31.89 -16.66
C THR A 41 16.33 31.20 -17.90
N PRO A 42 15.15 30.60 -17.83
CA PRO A 42 14.52 30.05 -19.01
C PRO A 42 14.15 31.17 -20.00
N GLU A 43 14.42 30.93 -21.27
CA GLU A 43 14.12 31.89 -22.34
C GLU A 43 13.12 31.33 -23.34
N PRO A 44 12.20 32.10 -23.87
CA PRO A 44 11.36 31.67 -24.98
C PRO A 44 12.21 31.25 -26.19
N GLY A 45 11.83 30.13 -26.81
CA GLY A 45 12.53 29.63 -27.99
C GLY A 45 13.77 28.81 -27.72
N MET A 46 13.93 28.30 -26.50
CA MET A 46 14.87 27.20 -26.25
C MET A 46 14.52 26.00 -27.15
N ASN A 47 15.50 25.52 -27.93
CA ASN A 47 15.31 24.55 -29.00
C ASN A 47 16.18 23.30 -28.89
N GLU A 48 17.00 23.22 -27.85
CA GLU A 48 17.88 22.11 -27.64
C GLU A 48 17.79 21.61 -26.17
N LEU A 49 17.88 20.30 -25.98
CA LEU A 49 18.11 19.65 -24.70
C LEU A 49 19.43 18.88 -24.78
N ARG A 50 20.32 19.17 -23.85
CA ARG A 50 21.56 18.42 -23.65
C ARG A 50 21.48 17.66 -22.33
N ILE A 51 21.76 16.38 -22.38
CA ILE A 51 21.85 15.52 -21.20
C ILE A 51 23.33 15.22 -20.97
N VAL A 52 23.86 15.68 -19.85
CA VAL A 52 25.26 15.49 -19.49
C VAL A 52 25.38 14.36 -18.49
N ALA A 53 25.91 13.23 -18.94
CA ALA A 53 26.11 12.07 -18.12
C ALA A 53 27.35 12.24 -17.22
N PRO A 54 27.36 11.70 -16.01
CA PRO A 54 28.56 11.67 -15.17
C PRO A 54 29.60 10.67 -15.72
N ASP A 55 30.85 10.89 -15.35
CA ASP A 55 31.95 9.97 -15.70
C ASP A 55 31.94 8.74 -14.78
N VAL A 56 30.92 7.91 -14.93
CA VAL A 56 30.76 6.64 -14.18
C VAL A 56 30.25 5.56 -15.11
N LYS A 57 30.56 4.31 -14.79
CA LYS A 57 30.00 3.18 -15.54
C LYS A 57 28.55 2.92 -15.11
N GLY A 58 27.67 2.72 -16.07
CA GLY A 58 26.28 2.39 -15.84
C GLY A 58 25.44 2.58 -17.09
N GLU A 59 24.19 2.18 -17.00
CA GLU A 59 23.18 2.39 -18.03
C GLU A 59 22.02 3.17 -17.42
N LEU A 60 21.53 4.17 -18.12
CA LEU A 60 20.33 4.94 -17.76
C LEU A 60 19.38 4.95 -18.95
N PHE A 61 18.14 4.57 -18.68
CA PHE A 61 17.06 4.64 -19.66
C PHE A 61 16.20 5.86 -19.34
N ILE A 62 15.95 6.69 -20.36
CA ILE A 62 15.07 7.86 -20.26
C ILE A 62 13.90 7.64 -21.19
N ASP A 63 12.70 7.70 -20.64
CA ASP A 63 11.45 7.55 -21.36
C ASP A 63 10.51 8.71 -21.05
N HIS A 64 9.56 8.99 -21.92
CA HIS A 64 8.52 10.00 -21.75
C HIS A 64 9.04 11.38 -21.31
N LEU A 65 10.05 11.89 -22.01
CA LEU A 65 10.50 13.28 -21.83
C LEU A 65 9.46 14.24 -22.42
N ILE A 66 8.76 14.97 -21.56
CA ILE A 66 7.63 15.81 -21.94
C ILE A 66 7.88 17.23 -21.45
N THR A 67 7.70 18.21 -22.32
CA THR A 67 7.59 19.62 -21.94
C THR A 67 6.14 20.06 -22.11
N ALA A 68 5.54 20.68 -21.11
CA ALA A 68 4.14 21.07 -21.13
C ALA A 68 3.92 22.43 -20.46
N SER A 69 2.96 23.20 -20.96
CA SER A 69 2.56 24.48 -20.38
C SER A 69 1.57 24.33 -19.21
N LYS A 70 0.95 23.18 -19.09
CA LYS A 70 0.00 22.86 -18.00
C LYS A 70 0.20 21.43 -17.54
N VAL A 71 0.29 21.27 -16.23
CA VAL A 71 0.31 19.97 -15.56
C VAL A 71 -0.82 19.95 -14.54
N ASP A 72 -1.45 18.80 -14.33
CA ASP A 72 -2.45 18.65 -13.27
C ASP A 72 -1.80 18.92 -11.91
N ALA A 73 -2.38 19.84 -11.13
CA ALA A 73 -1.85 20.23 -9.82
C ALA A 73 -1.66 19.04 -8.87
N ARG A 74 -2.43 17.96 -9.02
CA ARG A 74 -2.30 16.73 -8.24
C ARG A 74 -1.10 15.86 -8.66
N GLN A 75 -0.54 16.12 -9.83
CA GLN A 75 0.64 15.44 -10.39
C GLN A 75 1.89 16.34 -10.36
N GLN A 76 1.75 17.59 -9.96
CA GLN A 76 2.86 18.51 -9.77
C GLN A 76 3.61 18.16 -8.49
N THR A 77 4.41 17.13 -8.55
CA THR A 77 5.35 16.80 -7.49
C THR A 77 6.74 17.17 -7.93
N ALA A 78 7.25 18.25 -7.38
CA ALA A 78 8.63 18.64 -7.61
C ALA A 78 9.57 17.58 -7.05
N ASP A 79 10.64 17.29 -7.76
CA ASP A 79 11.63 16.35 -7.31
C ASP A 79 12.65 17.06 -6.41
N VAL A 80 12.61 16.77 -5.10
CA VAL A 80 13.53 17.41 -4.13
C VAL A 80 14.95 16.85 -4.13
N GLN A 81 15.28 15.88 -4.96
CA GLN A 81 16.68 15.55 -5.22
C GLN A 81 17.38 16.64 -6.05
N VAL A 82 16.62 17.49 -6.68
CA VAL A 82 17.10 18.73 -7.26
C VAL A 82 17.24 19.73 -6.12
N PRO A 83 18.45 20.21 -5.76
CA PRO A 83 18.68 20.93 -4.49
C PRO A 83 17.90 22.23 -4.31
N PHE A 84 17.39 22.80 -5.40
CA PHE A 84 16.67 24.08 -5.44
C PHE A 84 15.15 23.91 -5.58
N VAL A 85 14.62 22.70 -5.59
CA VAL A 85 13.19 22.43 -5.69
C VAL A 85 12.46 22.91 -4.45
N ASN A 86 11.28 23.50 -4.64
CA ASN A 86 10.42 23.93 -3.56
C ASN A 86 9.98 22.77 -2.68
N LYS A 87 10.47 22.73 -1.45
CA LYS A 87 10.13 21.69 -0.45
C LYS A 87 8.66 21.64 -0.05
N GLY A 88 7.90 22.70 -0.33
CA GLY A 88 6.45 22.72 -0.08
C GLY A 88 5.64 21.92 -1.10
N THR A 89 6.26 21.45 -2.18
CA THR A 89 5.60 20.60 -3.18
C THR A 89 5.70 19.14 -2.76
N THR A 90 4.60 18.41 -2.79
CA THR A 90 4.58 16.99 -2.44
C THR A 90 5.35 16.19 -3.49
N ASN A 91 6.41 15.54 -3.07
CA ASN A 91 7.17 14.58 -3.87
C ASN A 91 7.04 13.19 -3.28
N HIS A 92 6.32 12.31 -3.97
CA HIS A 92 6.00 10.98 -3.45
C HIS A 92 7.21 10.06 -3.34
N TRP A 93 8.15 10.14 -4.25
CA TRP A 93 9.39 9.38 -4.16
C TRP A 93 10.20 9.82 -2.93
N LEU A 94 10.30 11.11 -2.69
CA LEU A 94 11.03 11.64 -1.53
C LEU A 94 10.41 11.17 -0.22
N VAL A 95 9.07 11.21 -0.11
CA VAL A 95 8.38 10.73 1.10
C VAL A 95 8.74 9.29 1.42
N ILE A 96 8.73 8.41 0.41
CA ILE A 96 9.15 7.01 0.58
C ILE A 96 10.63 6.95 0.97
N TYR A 97 11.48 7.69 0.27
CA TYR A 97 12.91 7.71 0.48
C TYR A 97 13.29 8.19 1.88
N GLU A 98 12.72 9.31 2.34
CA GLU A 98 12.95 9.83 3.69
C GLU A 98 12.56 8.81 4.76
N HIS A 99 11.40 8.18 4.63
CA HIS A 99 11.00 7.12 5.55
C HIS A 99 11.93 5.91 5.49
N SER A 100 12.46 5.57 4.31
CA SER A 100 13.40 4.45 4.18
C SER A 100 14.72 4.67 4.94
N LEU A 101 15.06 5.94 5.21
CA LEU A 101 16.24 6.32 6.00
C LEU A 101 16.00 6.31 7.51
N TRP A 102 14.75 6.23 7.95
CA TRP A 102 14.43 6.20 9.37
C TRP A 102 15.02 4.96 10.04
N LYS A 103 15.56 5.16 11.25
CA LYS A 103 16.20 4.10 12.00
C LYS A 103 15.31 3.62 13.14
N PRO A 104 15.37 2.34 13.47
CA PRO A 104 14.61 1.79 14.58
C PRO A 104 15.09 2.35 15.92
N GLU A 105 14.16 2.73 16.78
CA GLU A 105 14.45 3.07 18.19
C GLU A 105 14.48 1.81 19.08
N ILE A 106 13.79 0.75 18.69
CA ILE A 106 13.81 -0.53 19.40
C ILE A 106 15.08 -1.28 19.02
N ALA A 107 15.87 -1.71 20.01
CA ALA A 107 17.09 -2.44 19.76
C ALA A 107 16.81 -3.83 19.14
N LEU A 108 17.77 -4.31 18.34
CA LEU A 108 17.79 -5.70 17.90
C LEU A 108 17.99 -6.63 19.12
N THR A 109 17.20 -7.67 19.17
CA THR A 109 17.33 -8.72 20.21
C THR A 109 17.23 -10.09 19.54
N PRO A 110 17.90 -11.12 20.09
CA PRO A 110 17.73 -12.48 19.61
C PRO A 110 16.26 -12.92 19.64
N VAL A 111 15.87 -13.72 18.67
CA VAL A 111 14.51 -14.26 18.57
C VAL A 111 14.41 -15.44 19.54
N SER A 112 13.56 -15.32 20.55
CA SER A 112 13.25 -16.42 21.48
C SER A 112 12.28 -17.44 20.85
N GLU A 113 12.16 -18.60 21.46
CA GLU A 113 11.17 -19.61 21.04
C GLU A 113 9.73 -19.06 21.15
N LYS A 114 9.44 -18.29 22.18
CA LYS A 114 8.14 -17.62 22.34
C LYS A 114 7.89 -16.62 21.21
N ASP A 115 8.89 -15.83 20.83
CA ASP A 115 8.76 -14.90 19.70
C ASP A 115 8.46 -15.66 18.38
N ARG A 116 9.11 -16.82 18.14
CA ARG A 116 8.83 -17.65 16.94
C ARG A 116 7.39 -18.16 16.93
N GLN A 117 6.91 -18.70 18.06
CA GLN A 117 5.53 -19.17 18.19
C GLN A 117 4.52 -18.03 17.93
N ASP A 118 4.79 -16.83 18.45
CA ASP A 118 3.94 -15.68 18.25
C ASP A 118 3.95 -15.22 16.77
N MET A 119 5.12 -15.20 16.12
CA MET A 119 5.24 -14.90 14.69
C MET A 119 4.47 -15.91 13.82
N GLN A 120 4.61 -17.21 14.10
CA GLN A 120 3.89 -18.28 13.39
C GLN A 120 2.37 -18.16 13.58
N LEU A 121 1.92 -17.83 14.80
CA LEU A 121 0.50 -17.58 15.07
C LEU A 121 -0.02 -16.39 14.27
N MET A 122 0.75 -15.31 14.21
CA MET A 122 0.40 -14.12 13.43
C MET A 122 0.38 -14.41 11.94
N GLU A 123 1.38 -15.12 11.40
CA GLU A 123 1.40 -15.53 9.99
C GLU A 123 0.19 -16.39 9.62
N LYS A 124 -0.15 -17.37 10.49
CA LYS A 124 -1.34 -18.21 10.30
C LYS A 124 -2.62 -17.36 10.27
N ARG A 125 -2.83 -16.51 11.29
CA ARG A 125 -4.02 -15.64 11.38
C ARG A 125 -4.11 -14.69 10.18
N PHE A 126 -2.99 -14.12 9.77
CA PHE A 126 -2.95 -13.20 8.62
C PHE A 126 -3.28 -13.95 7.33
N ARG A 127 -2.75 -15.16 7.14
CA ARG A 127 -3.14 -16.03 6.03
C ARG A 127 -4.64 -16.34 6.05
N ASP A 128 -5.18 -16.75 7.18
CA ASP A 128 -6.60 -17.11 7.35
C ASP A 128 -7.53 -15.90 7.07
N MET A 129 -7.10 -14.68 7.40
CA MET A 129 -7.84 -13.45 7.10
C MET A 129 -7.82 -13.07 5.61
N LEU A 130 -6.71 -13.32 4.92
CA LEU A 130 -6.55 -12.96 3.53
C LEU A 130 -7.12 -13.98 2.56
N TYR A 131 -7.21 -15.23 2.98
CA TYR A 131 -7.46 -16.34 2.09
C TYR A 131 -8.27 -17.43 2.78
N THR A 132 -9.40 -17.78 2.17
CA THR A 132 -10.21 -18.92 2.56
C THR A 132 -10.01 -20.04 1.55
N PRO A 133 -9.54 -21.24 1.96
CA PRO A 133 -9.36 -22.37 1.07
C PRO A 133 -10.66 -22.74 0.34
N SER A 134 -10.56 -22.97 -0.94
CA SER A 134 -11.67 -23.42 -1.79
C SER A 134 -11.18 -24.42 -2.84
N LYS A 135 -12.10 -25.12 -3.50
CA LYS A 135 -11.71 -26.02 -4.60
C LYS A 135 -11.47 -25.20 -5.85
N LEU A 136 -10.27 -25.33 -6.41
CA LEU A 136 -9.94 -24.73 -7.71
C LEU A 136 -10.79 -25.37 -8.81
N THR A 137 -11.47 -24.54 -9.58
CA THR A 137 -12.32 -24.99 -10.71
C THR A 137 -11.63 -24.72 -12.04
N GLU A 138 -11.96 -25.51 -13.08
CA GLU A 138 -11.43 -25.29 -14.44
C GLU A 138 -11.83 -23.90 -14.98
N LYS A 139 -13.05 -23.44 -14.69
CA LYS A 139 -13.51 -22.10 -15.05
C LYS A 139 -12.64 -20.99 -14.47
N GLU A 140 -12.15 -21.15 -13.23
CA GLU A 140 -11.21 -20.21 -12.61
C GLU A 140 -9.86 -20.25 -13.29
N MET A 141 -9.34 -21.46 -13.61
CA MET A 141 -8.09 -21.64 -14.35
C MET A 141 -8.15 -21.00 -15.74
N GLU A 142 -9.22 -21.25 -16.51
CA GLU A 142 -9.44 -20.61 -17.81
C GLU A 142 -9.50 -19.08 -17.69
N GLY A 143 -10.17 -18.56 -16.66
CA GLY A 143 -10.25 -17.14 -16.38
C GLY A 143 -8.89 -16.51 -16.02
N ILE A 144 -8.02 -17.27 -15.33
CA ILE A 144 -6.65 -16.86 -15.04
C ILE A 144 -5.80 -16.89 -16.31
N ARG A 145 -5.83 -17.99 -17.09
CA ARG A 145 -5.10 -18.13 -18.36
C ARG A 145 -5.43 -16.99 -19.30
N LYS A 146 -6.72 -16.73 -19.55
CA LYS A 146 -7.16 -15.65 -20.44
C LYS A 146 -6.66 -14.27 -20.02
N LYS A 147 -6.71 -13.97 -18.70
CA LYS A 147 -6.22 -12.69 -18.20
C LYS A 147 -4.70 -12.58 -18.23
N TYR A 148 -3.98 -13.67 -17.98
CA TYR A 148 -2.53 -13.72 -18.07
C TYR A 148 -2.05 -13.55 -19.51
N ASP A 149 -2.64 -14.27 -20.45
CA ASP A 149 -2.29 -14.22 -21.86
C ASP A 149 -2.48 -12.82 -22.47
N PHE A 150 -3.44 -12.04 -21.93
CA PHE A 150 -3.65 -10.65 -22.34
C PHE A 150 -2.38 -9.79 -22.16
N TYR A 151 -1.58 -10.03 -21.13
CA TYR A 151 -0.37 -9.25 -20.88
C TYR A 151 0.79 -9.59 -21.80
N GLY A 152 0.73 -10.70 -22.55
CA GLY A 152 1.72 -11.10 -23.54
C GLY A 152 3.13 -11.22 -22.95
N ILE A 153 3.27 -11.70 -21.72
CA ILE A 153 4.56 -11.81 -21.05
C ILE A 153 5.42 -12.87 -21.73
N THR A 154 6.59 -12.46 -22.20
CA THR A 154 7.55 -13.33 -22.89
C THR A 154 8.98 -13.08 -22.40
N TYR A 155 9.85 -14.03 -22.62
CA TYR A 155 11.28 -13.91 -22.35
C TYR A 155 12.08 -14.07 -23.64
N LYS A 156 13.03 -13.17 -23.87
CA LYS A 156 13.99 -13.26 -24.94
C LYS A 156 15.39 -12.99 -24.39
N GLU A 157 16.27 -13.96 -24.49
CA GLU A 157 17.66 -13.86 -24.00
C GLU A 157 17.76 -13.44 -22.53
N GLY A 158 16.81 -13.92 -21.70
CA GLY A 158 16.74 -13.58 -20.26
C GLY A 158 16.03 -12.26 -19.95
N VAL A 159 15.67 -11.47 -20.94
CA VAL A 159 14.92 -10.22 -20.76
C VAL A 159 13.43 -10.50 -20.84
N VAL A 160 12.71 -10.08 -19.81
CA VAL A 160 11.24 -10.16 -19.77
C VAL A 160 10.63 -8.98 -20.54
N SER A 161 9.52 -9.23 -21.22
CA SER A 161 8.72 -8.19 -21.88
C SER A 161 7.24 -8.52 -21.84
N GLY A 162 6.39 -7.51 -22.02
CA GLY A 162 4.95 -7.65 -22.00
C GLY A 162 4.27 -6.30 -22.19
N LEU A 163 2.95 -6.25 -22.05
CA LEU A 163 2.22 -4.99 -22.10
C LEU A 163 2.64 -4.07 -20.93
N PRO A 164 2.80 -2.75 -21.18
CA PRO A 164 3.12 -1.79 -20.12
C PRO A 164 1.97 -1.69 -19.12
N ILE A 165 2.31 -1.58 -17.83
CA ILE A 165 1.37 -1.39 -16.74
C ILE A 165 1.42 0.07 -16.30
N PHE A 166 0.31 0.63 -15.84
CA PHE A 166 0.22 2.04 -15.44
C PHE A 166 -0.68 2.23 -14.21
N MET A 167 -0.54 3.35 -13.54
CA MET A 167 -1.53 3.83 -12.56
C MET A 167 -2.57 4.70 -13.27
N VAL A 168 -3.85 4.52 -12.92
CA VAL A 168 -4.98 5.31 -13.46
C VAL A 168 -4.71 6.81 -13.44
N ARG A 169 -4.11 7.34 -12.38
CA ARG A 169 -3.81 8.79 -12.30
C ARG A 169 -2.72 9.25 -13.23
N GLN A 170 -1.78 8.40 -13.60
CA GLN A 170 -0.81 8.71 -14.64
C GLN A 170 -1.52 8.80 -16.00
N ALA A 171 -2.38 7.82 -16.31
CA ALA A 171 -3.19 7.84 -17.52
C ALA A 171 -4.06 9.10 -17.62
N GLU A 172 -4.74 9.50 -16.54
CA GLU A 172 -5.51 10.74 -16.47
C GLU A 172 -4.66 11.98 -16.73
N ALA A 173 -3.42 12.02 -16.27
CA ALA A 173 -2.50 13.12 -16.54
C ALA A 173 -2.11 13.17 -18.01
N TYR A 174 -1.79 12.04 -18.62
CA TYR A 174 -1.48 11.94 -20.06
C TYR A 174 -2.66 12.35 -20.93
N GLU A 175 -3.86 11.88 -20.63
CA GLU A 175 -5.08 12.25 -21.37
C GLU A 175 -5.33 13.76 -21.39
N ARG A 176 -4.95 14.46 -20.31
CA ARG A 176 -5.08 15.93 -20.25
C ARG A 176 -3.99 16.66 -21.01
N MET A 177 -2.77 16.12 -21.01
CA MET A 177 -1.64 16.71 -21.75
C MET A 177 -1.73 16.48 -23.25
N TYR A 178 -2.38 15.38 -23.65
CA TYR A 178 -2.56 15.00 -25.05
C TYR A 178 -4.05 14.91 -25.41
N PRO A 179 -4.74 16.04 -25.62
CA PRO A 179 -6.19 16.08 -25.82
C PRO A 179 -6.67 15.32 -27.06
N ASN A 180 -5.77 15.03 -28.01
CA ASN A 180 -6.06 14.28 -29.22
C ASN A 180 -5.87 12.77 -29.06
N TRP A 181 -5.49 12.31 -27.89
CA TRP A 181 -5.34 10.89 -27.62
C TRP A 181 -6.69 10.22 -27.35
N ASP A 182 -6.82 8.93 -27.71
CA ASP A 182 -8.05 8.17 -27.41
C ASP A 182 -8.26 8.09 -25.90
N LYS A 183 -9.21 8.91 -25.45
CA LYS A 183 -9.58 8.97 -24.04
C LYS A 183 -10.05 7.62 -23.57
N GLY A 184 -9.44 7.11 -22.52
CA GLY A 184 -9.76 5.82 -21.94
C GLY A 184 -9.07 4.63 -22.62
N MET A 185 -8.08 4.88 -23.51
CA MET A 185 -7.27 3.79 -24.07
C MET A 185 -6.68 2.93 -22.97
N PHE A 186 -6.07 3.53 -21.95
CA PHE A 186 -5.47 2.79 -20.82
C PHE A 186 -6.51 2.06 -19.97
N THR A 187 -7.63 2.71 -19.65
CA THR A 187 -8.68 2.11 -18.83
C THR A 187 -9.43 0.99 -19.54
N LYS A 188 -9.59 1.08 -20.85
CA LYS A 188 -10.23 0.03 -21.65
C LYS A 188 -9.36 -1.20 -21.85
N LEU A 189 -8.06 -1.05 -21.79
CA LEU A 189 -7.12 -2.13 -22.08
C LEU A 189 -6.79 -3.03 -20.87
N GLY A 190 -7.27 -2.68 -19.66
CA GLY A 190 -7.05 -3.52 -18.46
C GLY A 190 -5.58 -3.60 -18.02
N MET A 191 -4.76 -2.63 -18.43
CA MET A 191 -3.35 -2.53 -18.06
C MET A 191 -3.13 -1.75 -16.76
N GLU A 192 -4.19 -1.46 -16.04
CA GLU A 192 -4.14 -0.73 -14.78
C GLU A 192 -3.50 -1.58 -13.69
N MET A 193 -2.65 -0.96 -12.87
CA MET A 193 -1.83 -1.60 -11.84
C MET A 193 -2.65 -2.45 -10.87
N SER A 194 -3.80 -1.97 -10.40
CA SER A 194 -4.63 -2.71 -9.46
C SER A 194 -5.24 -3.98 -10.09
N GLU A 195 -5.59 -3.95 -11.36
CA GLU A 195 -6.06 -5.13 -12.11
C GLU A 195 -4.95 -6.17 -12.28
N TYR A 196 -3.74 -5.72 -12.56
CA TYR A 196 -2.57 -6.59 -12.65
C TYR A 196 -2.29 -7.30 -11.32
N PHE A 197 -2.25 -6.55 -10.21
CA PHE A 197 -2.02 -7.12 -8.89
C PHE A 197 -3.20 -7.97 -8.38
N ASN A 198 -4.43 -7.66 -8.78
CA ASN A 198 -5.58 -8.53 -8.52
C ASN A 198 -5.45 -9.87 -9.25
N LEU A 199 -4.89 -9.88 -10.45
CA LEU A 199 -4.58 -11.16 -11.14
C LEU A 199 -3.49 -11.94 -10.40
N MET A 200 -2.40 -11.29 -9.98
CA MET A 200 -1.36 -11.95 -9.18
C MET A 200 -1.94 -12.56 -7.89
N ARG A 201 -2.83 -11.84 -7.20
CA ARG A 201 -3.53 -12.36 -6.02
C ARG A 201 -4.41 -13.56 -6.35
N ARG A 202 -5.16 -13.53 -7.45
CA ARG A 202 -5.97 -14.66 -7.90
C ARG A 202 -5.11 -15.88 -8.23
N ILE A 203 -3.96 -15.70 -8.85
CA ILE A 203 -2.98 -16.76 -9.11
C ILE A 203 -2.48 -17.34 -7.78
N ALA A 204 -2.16 -16.49 -6.79
CA ALA A 204 -1.74 -16.95 -5.47
C ALA A 204 -2.84 -17.76 -4.75
N TYR A 205 -4.10 -17.36 -4.85
CA TYR A 205 -5.23 -18.11 -4.31
C TYR A 205 -5.38 -19.47 -5.03
N ALA A 206 -5.35 -19.46 -6.36
CA ALA A 206 -5.45 -20.68 -7.16
C ALA A 206 -4.30 -21.64 -6.87
N TYR A 207 -3.08 -21.16 -6.74
CA TYR A 207 -1.90 -21.95 -6.36
C TYR A 207 -2.08 -22.65 -5.01
N ASN A 208 -2.57 -21.94 -4.01
CA ASN A 208 -2.82 -22.49 -2.69
C ASN A 208 -4.04 -23.44 -2.66
N ASN A 209 -4.96 -23.31 -3.62
CA ASN A 209 -6.13 -24.21 -3.78
C ASN A 209 -5.83 -25.45 -4.65
N ALA A 210 -4.77 -25.40 -5.46
CA ALA A 210 -4.46 -26.47 -6.41
C ALA A 210 -3.96 -27.73 -5.70
N SER A 211 -4.67 -28.83 -5.92
CA SER A 211 -4.25 -30.19 -5.47
C SER A 211 -3.48 -30.95 -6.58
N ASP A 212 -3.68 -30.57 -7.85
CA ASP A 212 -2.98 -31.13 -8.98
C ASP A 212 -1.62 -30.47 -9.17
N ALA A 213 -0.56 -31.30 -9.36
CA ALA A 213 0.81 -30.81 -9.48
C ALA A 213 1.06 -30.01 -10.77
N VAL A 214 0.38 -30.37 -11.87
CA VAL A 214 0.52 -29.69 -13.17
C VAL A 214 -0.08 -28.28 -13.08
N ALA A 215 -1.29 -28.17 -12.56
CA ALA A 215 -1.95 -26.88 -12.35
C ALA A 215 -1.15 -25.99 -11.38
N LYS A 216 -0.58 -26.60 -10.33
CA LYS A 216 0.24 -25.89 -9.34
C LYS A 216 1.51 -25.34 -9.96
N ASP A 217 2.19 -26.12 -10.80
CA ASP A 217 3.40 -25.66 -11.52
C ASP A 217 3.06 -24.57 -12.54
N GLU A 218 1.99 -24.72 -13.31
CA GLU A 218 1.53 -23.67 -14.24
C GLU A 218 1.30 -22.34 -13.51
N LEU A 219 0.61 -22.35 -12.38
CA LEU A 219 0.33 -21.16 -11.58
C LEU A 219 1.60 -20.54 -10.97
N LYS A 220 2.55 -21.38 -10.54
CA LYS A 220 3.88 -20.95 -10.08
C LYS A 220 4.63 -20.22 -11.19
N GLN A 221 4.69 -20.79 -12.39
CA GLN A 221 5.38 -20.18 -13.53
C GLN A 221 4.74 -18.84 -13.92
N LYS A 222 3.39 -18.78 -14.02
CA LYS A 222 2.67 -17.55 -14.32
C LYS A 222 2.92 -16.47 -13.26
N PHE A 223 2.93 -16.83 -11.97
CA PHE A 223 3.23 -15.89 -10.89
C PHE A 223 4.65 -15.32 -11.01
N LEU A 224 5.65 -16.18 -11.22
CA LEU A 224 7.05 -15.75 -11.36
C LEU A 224 7.27 -14.87 -12.59
N ALA A 225 6.62 -15.21 -13.71
CA ALA A 225 6.69 -14.38 -14.91
C ALA A 225 6.06 -12.99 -14.69
N MET A 226 4.94 -12.91 -13.99
CA MET A 226 4.33 -11.63 -13.61
C MET A 226 5.20 -10.86 -12.62
N TYR A 227 5.86 -11.56 -11.69
CA TYR A 227 6.83 -10.95 -10.77
C TYR A 227 7.98 -10.28 -11.54
N ASP A 228 8.61 -11.01 -12.47
CA ASP A 228 9.71 -10.48 -13.27
C ASP A 228 9.27 -9.30 -14.14
N HIS A 229 8.12 -9.43 -14.80
CA HIS A 229 7.58 -8.40 -15.66
C HIS A 229 7.27 -7.10 -14.90
N ILE A 230 6.63 -7.17 -13.75
CA ILE A 230 6.29 -5.96 -12.99
C ILE A 230 7.51 -5.35 -12.29
N THR A 231 8.49 -6.16 -11.92
CA THR A 231 9.77 -5.69 -11.38
C THR A 231 10.57 -4.94 -12.45
N ASP A 232 10.65 -5.48 -13.66
CA ASP A 232 11.28 -4.83 -14.82
C ASP A 232 10.61 -3.48 -15.14
N GLN A 233 9.28 -3.40 -15.02
CA GLN A 233 8.56 -2.13 -15.19
C GLN A 233 8.68 -1.17 -14.01
N GLY A 234 9.48 -1.47 -13.00
CA GLY A 234 9.87 -0.56 -11.94
C GLY A 234 9.06 -0.68 -10.65
N VAL A 235 8.28 -1.74 -10.44
CA VAL A 235 7.74 -2.05 -9.10
C VAL A 235 8.84 -2.76 -8.32
N ALA A 236 9.83 -2.00 -7.92
CA ALA A 236 11.04 -2.44 -7.24
C ALA A 236 11.43 -1.46 -6.14
N TYR A 237 12.28 -1.91 -5.22
CA TYR A 237 12.86 -1.04 -4.21
C TYR A 237 13.55 0.17 -4.86
N GLY A 238 13.26 1.37 -4.39
CA GLY A 238 13.87 2.61 -4.86
C GLY A 238 13.12 3.29 -6.01
N SER A 239 12.07 2.69 -6.56
CA SER A 239 11.27 3.27 -7.63
C SER A 239 10.04 4.05 -7.13
N CYS A 240 9.39 4.80 -8.01
CA CYS A 240 8.14 5.50 -7.71
C CYS A 240 7.28 5.65 -8.96
N TRP A 241 6.04 5.19 -8.88
CA TRP A 241 5.05 5.22 -9.95
C TRP A 241 4.04 6.37 -9.83
N GLY A 242 4.37 7.47 -9.18
CA GLY A 242 3.54 8.66 -9.03
C GLY A 242 2.95 8.83 -7.64
N ASN A 243 1.63 9.05 -7.51
CA ASN A 243 1.03 9.43 -6.24
C ASN A 243 0.97 8.28 -5.22
N ILE A 244 1.84 8.35 -4.22
CA ILE A 244 1.96 7.35 -3.13
C ILE A 244 0.68 7.18 -2.31
N HIS A 245 -0.17 8.21 -2.17
CA HIS A 245 -1.42 8.14 -1.44
C HIS A 245 -2.33 7.01 -1.95
N HIS A 246 -2.25 6.70 -3.23
CA HIS A 246 -3.02 5.64 -3.86
C HIS A 246 -2.33 4.27 -3.87
N TYR A 247 -1.06 4.17 -3.51
CA TYR A 247 -0.39 2.87 -3.42
C TYR A 247 -1.07 1.93 -2.41
N GLY A 248 -1.59 2.47 -1.31
CA GLY A 248 -2.36 1.70 -0.34
C GLY A 248 -3.58 0.99 -0.92
N TYR A 249 -4.18 1.53 -1.98
CA TYR A 249 -5.28 0.88 -2.72
C TYR A 249 -4.76 0.02 -3.87
N SER A 250 -3.96 0.59 -4.75
CA SER A 250 -3.52 -0.07 -5.99
C SER A 250 -2.67 -1.30 -5.72
N MET A 251 -1.87 -1.31 -4.66
CA MET A 251 -0.95 -2.39 -4.35
C MET A 251 -1.50 -3.49 -3.42
N ARG A 252 -2.76 -3.41 -2.97
CA ARG A 252 -3.33 -4.43 -2.06
C ARG A 252 -3.18 -5.85 -2.60
N GLY A 253 -3.41 -6.05 -3.89
CA GLY A 253 -3.24 -7.34 -4.54
C GLY A 253 -1.80 -7.86 -4.48
N LEU A 254 -0.82 -6.97 -4.67
CA LEU A 254 0.59 -7.30 -4.61
C LEU A 254 1.03 -7.79 -3.22
N TYR A 255 0.66 -7.05 -2.16
CA TYR A 255 0.99 -7.43 -0.79
C TYR A 255 0.48 -8.83 -0.44
N VAL A 256 -0.77 -9.11 -0.79
CA VAL A 256 -1.40 -10.41 -0.57
C VAL A 256 -0.72 -11.50 -1.39
N ALA A 257 -0.49 -11.24 -2.69
CA ALA A 257 0.11 -12.21 -3.59
C ALA A 257 1.54 -12.61 -3.14
N TYR A 258 2.38 -11.63 -2.82
CA TYR A 258 3.75 -11.91 -2.39
C TYR A 258 3.79 -12.66 -1.06
N PHE A 259 2.96 -12.25 -0.09
CA PHE A 259 2.86 -12.95 1.19
C PHE A 259 2.42 -14.42 1.03
N LEU A 260 1.39 -14.69 0.24
CA LEU A 260 0.88 -16.04 0.02
C LEU A 260 1.83 -16.92 -0.82
N MET A 261 2.68 -16.31 -1.62
CA MET A 261 3.66 -16.97 -2.49
C MET A 261 5.10 -16.90 -1.91
N LYS A 262 5.24 -16.63 -0.61
CA LYS A 262 6.54 -16.50 0.09
C LYS A 262 7.47 -17.67 -0.23
N ASP A 263 6.98 -18.91 -0.15
CA ASP A 263 7.80 -20.09 -0.38
C ASP A 263 8.25 -20.20 -1.86
N VAL A 264 7.38 -19.87 -2.79
CA VAL A 264 7.70 -19.82 -4.23
C VAL A 264 8.78 -18.77 -4.52
N LEU A 265 8.66 -17.58 -3.91
CA LEU A 265 9.66 -16.52 -4.03
C LEU A 265 11.00 -16.94 -3.42
N ARG A 266 10.97 -17.64 -2.28
CA ARG A 266 12.18 -18.19 -1.64
C ARG A 266 12.87 -19.22 -2.54
N GLU A 267 12.14 -20.21 -3.05
CA GLU A 267 12.65 -21.24 -3.96
C GLU A 267 13.26 -20.64 -5.24
N ALA A 268 12.67 -19.55 -5.74
CA ALA A 268 13.16 -18.84 -6.92
C ALA A 268 14.32 -17.86 -6.64
N GLY A 269 14.77 -17.73 -5.37
CA GLY A 269 15.81 -16.78 -4.98
C GLY A 269 15.38 -15.30 -5.02
N LYS A 270 14.07 -15.02 -5.07
CA LYS A 270 13.48 -13.68 -5.24
C LYS A 270 12.93 -13.07 -3.94
N LEU A 271 12.94 -13.82 -2.84
CA LEU A 271 12.28 -13.40 -1.59
C LEU A 271 12.86 -12.09 -1.03
N ASN A 272 14.18 -11.96 -0.98
CA ASN A 272 14.83 -10.76 -0.43
C ASN A 272 14.46 -9.47 -1.19
N GLU A 273 14.42 -9.55 -2.52
CA GLU A 273 14.00 -8.42 -3.35
C GLU A 273 12.52 -8.09 -3.15
N ALA A 274 11.66 -9.11 -3.10
CA ALA A 274 10.23 -8.97 -2.83
C ALA A 274 9.97 -8.32 -1.45
N GLU A 275 10.68 -8.75 -0.41
CA GLU A 275 10.61 -8.15 0.93
C GLU A 275 10.98 -6.67 0.91
N ARG A 276 12.10 -6.32 0.27
CA ARG A 276 12.55 -4.92 0.16
C ARG A 276 11.53 -4.07 -0.60
N THR A 277 10.98 -4.60 -1.69
CA THR A 277 9.95 -3.94 -2.49
C THR A 277 8.69 -3.69 -1.68
N LEU A 278 8.20 -4.68 -0.94
CA LEU A 278 7.01 -4.50 -0.11
C LEU A 278 7.24 -3.47 1.01
N ARG A 279 8.39 -3.52 1.71
CA ARG A 279 8.71 -2.54 2.76
C ARG A 279 8.83 -1.11 2.20
N TRP A 280 9.38 -0.96 1.01
CA TRP A 280 9.47 0.32 0.31
C TRP A 280 8.09 0.91 0.05
N TYR A 281 7.23 0.20 -0.67
CA TYR A 281 5.91 0.71 -1.06
C TYR A 281 4.90 0.81 0.09
N ALA A 282 5.02 -0.02 1.11
CA ALA A 282 4.21 0.07 2.33
C ALA A 282 4.71 1.16 3.30
N ILE A 283 5.85 1.80 3.01
CA ILE A 283 6.49 2.79 3.89
C ILE A 283 6.65 2.21 5.30
N THR A 284 7.15 0.98 5.37
CA THR A 284 7.13 0.20 6.63
C THR A 284 7.97 0.86 7.72
N ASN A 285 9.04 1.58 7.37
CA ASN A 285 9.88 2.27 8.35
C ASN A 285 9.16 3.40 9.10
N GLU A 286 7.96 3.83 8.66
CA GLU A 286 7.14 4.80 9.43
C GLU A 286 6.79 4.28 10.83
N VAL A 287 6.86 2.98 11.07
CA VAL A 287 6.61 2.38 12.40
C VAL A 287 7.81 2.51 13.36
N TYR A 288 8.99 2.86 12.87
CA TYR A 288 10.23 2.87 13.67
C TYR A 288 10.27 3.95 14.76
N PRO A 289 9.91 5.22 14.50
CA PRO A 289 9.88 6.21 15.56
C PRO A 289 8.76 5.92 16.55
N LYS A 290 9.01 6.19 17.83
CA LYS A 290 7.95 6.18 18.83
C LYS A 290 6.97 7.32 18.54
N PRO A 291 5.65 7.03 18.39
CA PRO A 291 4.68 8.08 18.20
C PRO A 291 4.69 9.06 19.38
N THR A 292 4.65 10.35 19.10
CA THR A 292 4.63 11.43 20.11
C THR A 292 3.21 11.85 20.49
N VAL A 293 2.23 11.44 19.68
CA VAL A 293 0.80 11.71 19.87
C VAL A 293 -0.01 10.43 19.69
N ASN A 294 -1.19 10.40 20.29
CA ASN A 294 -2.15 9.32 20.08
C ASN A 294 -2.94 9.53 18.78
N GLY A 295 -3.30 8.44 18.15
CA GLY A 295 -4.07 8.40 16.91
C GLY A 295 -3.19 8.49 15.67
N ILE A 296 -3.63 7.80 14.63
CA ILE A 296 -3.13 7.91 13.26
C ILE A 296 -4.31 8.20 12.34
N ASP A 297 -4.05 8.72 11.15
CA ASP A 297 -5.12 9.01 10.20
C ASP A 297 -5.93 7.75 9.85
N ILE A 298 -7.24 7.91 9.75
CA ILE A 298 -8.16 6.78 9.46
C ILE A 298 -7.88 6.16 8.10
N ASP A 299 -7.47 6.94 7.10
CA ASP A 299 -7.07 6.39 5.81
C ASP A 299 -5.79 5.55 5.90
N THR A 300 -4.90 5.86 6.84
CA THR A 300 -3.71 5.02 7.11
C THR A 300 -4.10 3.65 7.65
N PHE A 301 -5.05 3.58 8.58
CA PHE A 301 -5.60 2.29 9.02
C PHE A 301 -6.20 1.50 7.86
N ASN A 302 -6.98 2.15 7.01
CA ASN A 302 -7.63 1.51 5.87
C ASN A 302 -6.63 1.05 4.79
N THR A 303 -5.60 1.85 4.50
CA THR A 303 -4.79 1.66 3.29
C THR A 303 -3.40 1.08 3.54
N GLN A 304 -2.82 1.28 4.73
CA GLN A 304 -1.40 0.96 4.97
C GLN A 304 -1.19 -0.24 5.91
N THR A 305 -2.10 -0.50 6.86
CA THR A 305 -1.86 -1.52 7.89
C THR A 305 -1.67 -2.93 7.32
N GLN A 306 -2.50 -3.30 6.34
CA GLN A 306 -2.39 -4.61 5.68
C GLN A 306 -1.07 -4.77 4.91
N GLY A 307 -0.68 -3.75 4.14
CA GLY A 307 0.57 -3.76 3.38
C GLY A 307 1.80 -3.80 4.29
N ARG A 308 1.81 -3.03 5.38
CA ARG A 308 2.88 -3.05 6.37
C ARG A 308 2.99 -4.39 7.06
N MET A 309 1.87 -4.96 7.50
CA MET A 309 1.88 -6.30 8.12
C MET A 309 2.37 -7.36 7.13
N ALA A 310 1.90 -7.34 5.88
CA ALA A 310 2.37 -8.27 4.85
C ALA A 310 3.89 -8.14 4.62
N SER A 311 4.41 -6.90 4.55
CA SER A 311 5.84 -6.62 4.34
C SER A 311 6.74 -7.06 5.49
N ILE A 312 6.19 -7.18 6.70
CA ILE A 312 6.90 -7.68 7.87
C ILE A 312 6.78 -9.21 7.95
N LEU A 313 5.58 -9.77 7.79
CA LEU A 313 5.36 -11.21 7.94
C LEU A 313 5.98 -12.04 6.80
N ILE A 314 6.22 -11.44 5.64
CA ILE A 314 6.94 -12.12 4.55
C ILE A 314 8.41 -12.38 4.89
N MET A 315 9.02 -11.61 5.80
CA MET A 315 10.41 -11.78 6.22
C MET A 315 10.65 -13.13 6.88
N GLU A 316 11.91 -13.59 6.83
CA GLU A 316 12.35 -14.72 7.64
C GLU A 316 12.36 -14.34 9.13
N ASP A 317 12.27 -15.34 10.02
CA ASP A 317 12.20 -15.14 11.49
C ASP A 317 13.55 -14.70 12.05
N THR A 318 13.90 -13.46 11.80
CA THR A 318 15.16 -12.82 12.18
C THR A 318 14.96 -11.79 13.29
N PRO A 319 16.04 -11.38 13.98
CA PRO A 319 16.01 -10.23 14.91
C PRO A 319 15.43 -8.95 14.27
N GLU A 320 15.65 -8.73 12.97
CA GLU A 320 15.11 -7.59 12.25
C GLU A 320 13.57 -7.68 12.12
N LYS A 321 13.02 -8.84 11.75
CA LYS A 321 11.56 -9.06 11.75
C LYS A 321 10.95 -8.80 13.12
N LEU A 322 11.60 -9.30 14.18
CA LEU A 322 11.17 -9.09 15.56
C LEU A 322 11.14 -7.59 15.92
N GLN A 323 12.18 -6.85 15.51
CA GLN A 323 12.27 -5.41 15.71
C GLN A 323 11.14 -4.66 14.98
N TYR A 324 10.83 -5.03 13.74
CA TYR A 324 9.69 -4.49 12.99
C TYR A 324 8.36 -4.80 13.68
N LEU A 325 8.14 -6.03 14.12
CA LEU A 325 6.89 -6.41 14.80
C LEU A 325 6.68 -5.64 16.10
N ARG A 326 7.71 -5.45 16.91
CA ARG A 326 7.66 -4.63 18.12
C ARG A 326 7.40 -3.15 17.81
N SER A 327 8.02 -2.63 16.77
CA SER A 327 7.81 -1.25 16.32
C SER A 327 6.39 -1.06 15.77
N PHE A 328 5.91 -2.00 14.97
CA PHE A 328 4.56 -2.01 14.42
C PHE A 328 3.50 -2.12 15.53
N SER A 329 3.68 -3.03 16.48
CA SER A 329 2.79 -3.18 17.63
C SER A 329 2.66 -1.86 18.41
N ARG A 330 3.79 -1.21 18.72
CA ARG A 330 3.84 0.09 19.37
C ARG A 330 3.11 1.16 18.53
N TRP A 331 3.32 1.16 17.21
CA TRP A 331 2.69 2.10 16.30
C TRP A 331 1.16 1.93 16.25
N ILE A 332 0.66 0.68 16.16
CA ILE A 332 -0.78 0.35 16.23
C ILE A 332 -1.35 0.71 17.60
N ASP A 333 -0.64 0.42 18.67
CA ASP A 333 -1.08 0.75 20.03
C ASP A 333 -1.34 2.25 20.19
N TYR A 334 -0.39 3.10 19.83
CA TYR A 334 -0.58 4.56 19.85
C TYR A 334 -1.66 5.02 18.88
N GLY A 335 -1.75 4.41 17.70
CA GLY A 335 -2.75 4.71 16.69
C GLY A 335 -4.18 4.44 17.16
N CYS A 336 -4.38 3.42 17.98
CA CYS A 336 -5.69 3.04 18.54
C CYS A 336 -6.04 3.76 19.83
N ARG A 337 -5.09 4.46 20.51
CA ARG A 337 -5.40 5.24 21.72
C ARG A 337 -6.24 6.47 21.41
N PRO A 338 -6.99 7.02 22.41
CA PRO A 338 -7.82 8.20 22.18
C PRO A 338 -7.00 9.39 21.67
N ALA A 339 -7.33 9.89 20.48
CA ALA A 339 -6.72 11.07 19.90
C ALA A 339 -7.43 12.35 20.42
N VAL A 340 -6.65 13.40 20.70
CA VAL A 340 -7.17 14.67 21.21
C VAL A 340 -7.52 15.67 20.10
N GLY A 341 -8.37 16.63 20.42
CA GLY A 341 -8.71 17.74 19.52
C GLY A 341 -9.40 17.28 18.23
N LEU A 342 -9.13 18.00 17.14
CA LEU A 342 -9.73 17.74 15.81
C LEU A 342 -8.86 16.81 14.93
N ALA A 343 -7.75 16.30 15.43
CA ALA A 343 -6.94 15.33 14.71
C ALA A 343 -7.76 14.08 14.37
N GLY A 344 -7.41 13.41 13.31
CA GLY A 344 -8.04 12.18 12.87
C GLY A 344 -8.00 11.07 13.91
N SER A 345 -8.72 9.96 13.65
CA SER A 345 -8.75 8.74 14.44
C SER A 345 -9.79 8.68 15.54
N PHE A 346 -9.65 7.72 16.43
CA PHE A 346 -10.61 7.33 17.46
C PHE A 346 -10.59 8.30 18.64
N LYS A 347 -11.78 8.57 19.20
CA LYS A 347 -11.97 9.50 20.32
C LYS A 347 -12.42 8.76 21.56
N LYS A 348 -12.18 9.39 22.73
CA LYS A 348 -12.56 8.83 24.02
C LYS A 348 -14.07 8.61 24.16
N ASP A 349 -14.87 9.44 23.51
CA ASP A 349 -16.34 9.37 23.50
C ASP A 349 -16.92 8.41 22.46
N GLY A 350 -16.07 7.66 21.75
CA GLY A 350 -16.47 6.73 20.71
C GLY A 350 -16.71 7.37 19.32
N ALA A 351 -16.45 8.67 19.15
CA ALA A 351 -16.42 9.27 17.82
C ALA A 351 -15.19 8.83 17.04
N CYS A 352 -15.30 8.85 15.71
CA CYS A 352 -14.16 8.58 14.81
C CYS A 352 -13.99 9.74 13.84
N PHE A 353 -12.91 10.50 14.02
CA PHE A 353 -12.67 11.71 13.24
C PHE A 353 -11.82 11.45 11.99
N HIS A 354 -12.28 12.07 10.90
CA HIS A 354 -11.53 12.27 9.68
C HIS A 354 -11.91 13.64 9.09
N HIS A 355 -10.99 14.31 8.41
CA HIS A 355 -11.22 15.70 7.95
C HIS A 355 -11.75 16.66 9.03
N ARG A 356 -11.24 16.51 10.26
CA ARG A 356 -11.61 17.33 11.44
C ARG A 356 -13.06 17.20 11.89
N ASN A 357 -13.72 16.11 11.56
CA ASN A 357 -15.13 15.88 11.90
C ASN A 357 -15.38 14.40 12.24
N ASN A 358 -16.44 14.11 13.00
CA ASN A 358 -16.94 12.73 13.13
C ASN A 358 -17.43 12.24 11.78
N TYR A 359 -16.83 11.14 11.28
CA TYR A 359 -17.02 10.72 9.90
C TYR A 359 -17.19 9.20 9.75
N PRO A 360 -18.39 8.67 10.07
CA PRO A 360 -18.68 7.24 10.01
C PRO A 360 -18.36 6.58 8.68
N ALA A 361 -18.57 7.27 7.56
CA ALA A 361 -18.29 6.75 6.22
C ALA A 361 -16.81 6.45 5.97
N TYR A 362 -15.89 7.10 6.67
CA TYR A 362 -14.46 6.77 6.66
C TYR A 362 -14.08 5.84 7.81
N ALA A 363 -14.80 5.96 8.96
CA ALA A 363 -14.54 5.16 10.14
C ALA A 363 -14.59 3.66 9.84
N VAL A 364 -15.57 3.19 9.03
CA VAL A 364 -15.69 1.76 8.69
C VAL A 364 -14.44 1.21 7.97
N GLY A 365 -13.78 1.98 7.11
CA GLY A 365 -12.53 1.56 6.49
C GLY A 365 -11.37 1.50 7.50
N GLY A 366 -11.27 2.50 8.38
CA GLY A 366 -10.24 2.53 9.43
C GLY A 366 -10.45 1.46 10.49
N LEU A 367 -11.70 1.18 10.85
CA LEU A 367 -12.05 0.11 11.78
C LEU A 367 -11.70 -1.27 11.22
N ASP A 368 -11.80 -1.47 9.91
CA ASP A 368 -11.32 -2.71 9.28
C ASP A 368 -9.83 -2.94 9.59
N GLY A 369 -9.00 -1.93 9.33
CA GLY A 369 -7.58 -2.00 9.65
C GLY A 369 -7.30 -2.17 11.15
N ALA A 370 -7.97 -1.40 12.02
CA ALA A 370 -7.72 -1.43 13.47
C ALA A 370 -8.15 -2.76 14.10
N THR A 371 -9.35 -3.25 13.80
CA THR A 371 -9.87 -4.51 14.37
C THR A 371 -9.06 -5.72 13.92
N ASN A 372 -8.67 -5.75 12.64
CA ASN A 372 -7.82 -6.79 12.09
C ASN A 372 -6.45 -6.81 12.77
N MET A 373 -5.81 -5.65 12.95
CA MET A 373 -4.50 -5.60 13.60
C MET A 373 -4.57 -5.96 15.09
N ILE A 374 -5.58 -5.49 15.82
CA ILE A 374 -5.77 -5.88 17.23
C ILE A 374 -5.96 -7.41 17.36
N TYR A 375 -6.78 -7.99 16.48
CA TYR A 375 -6.98 -9.45 16.45
C TYR A 375 -5.68 -10.20 16.15
N LEU A 376 -4.94 -9.79 15.13
CA LEU A 376 -3.67 -10.41 14.75
C LEU A 376 -2.66 -10.43 15.91
N LEU A 377 -2.58 -9.30 16.63
CA LEU A 377 -1.63 -9.12 17.73
C LEU A 377 -2.11 -9.74 19.05
N SER A 378 -3.42 -10.04 19.19
CA SER A 378 -4.00 -10.54 20.45
C SER A 378 -3.43 -11.88 20.90
N GLY A 379 -3.23 -12.06 22.20
CA GLY A 379 -2.68 -13.29 22.77
C GLY A 379 -1.20 -13.56 22.46
N THR A 380 -0.49 -12.58 21.90
CA THR A 380 0.96 -12.63 21.63
C THR A 380 1.71 -11.62 22.49
N GLY A 381 3.04 -11.66 22.48
CA GLY A 381 3.90 -10.65 23.07
C GLY A 381 3.80 -9.27 22.38
N PHE A 382 3.08 -9.17 21.27
CA PHE A 382 2.88 -7.96 20.48
C PHE A 382 1.50 -7.32 20.67
N LYS A 383 0.69 -7.81 21.62
CA LYS A 383 -0.66 -7.28 21.87
C LYS A 383 -0.64 -5.78 22.18
N VAL A 384 -1.68 -5.06 21.75
CA VAL A 384 -1.88 -3.65 22.10
C VAL A 384 -2.29 -3.51 23.58
N SER A 385 -2.18 -2.29 24.12
CA SER A 385 -2.63 -1.99 25.49
C SER A 385 -4.15 -2.04 25.62
N GLU A 386 -4.60 -2.24 26.86
CA GLU A 386 -6.02 -2.23 27.22
C GLU A 386 -6.74 -0.96 26.73
N ILE A 387 -6.12 0.21 26.94
CA ILE A 387 -6.69 1.50 26.49
C ILE A 387 -6.85 1.58 24.98
N ALA A 388 -5.93 1.04 24.21
CA ALA A 388 -6.02 1.03 22.74
C ALA A 388 -7.15 0.12 22.28
N HIS A 389 -7.23 -1.09 22.83
CA HIS A 389 -8.29 -2.05 22.51
C HIS A 389 -9.69 -1.51 22.92
N GLU A 390 -9.83 -1.01 24.16
CA GLU A 390 -11.08 -0.43 24.67
C GLU A 390 -11.55 0.76 23.83
N THR A 391 -10.63 1.60 23.36
CA THR A 391 -10.98 2.73 22.50
C THR A 391 -11.64 2.28 21.21
N VAL A 392 -11.07 1.28 20.53
CA VAL A 392 -11.63 0.76 19.25
C VAL A 392 -12.97 0.05 19.50
N LYS A 393 -13.08 -0.73 20.59
CA LYS A 393 -14.34 -1.34 21.03
C LYS A 393 -15.42 -0.29 21.25
N ASN A 394 -15.08 0.79 21.97
CA ASN A 394 -16.03 1.87 22.25
C ASN A 394 -16.52 2.58 20.98
N VAL A 395 -15.64 2.80 20.00
CA VAL A 395 -16.05 3.36 18.69
C VAL A 395 -17.05 2.45 17.98
N LEU A 396 -16.79 1.14 17.91
CA LEU A 396 -17.73 0.19 17.30
C LEU A 396 -19.09 0.20 17.99
N LEU A 397 -19.12 0.16 19.31
CA LEU A 397 -20.35 0.16 20.07
C LEU A 397 -21.11 1.48 19.95
N THR A 398 -20.41 2.62 20.00
CA THR A 398 -20.99 3.96 19.84
C THR A 398 -21.60 4.16 18.46
N MET A 399 -20.96 3.69 17.39
CA MET A 399 -21.51 3.80 16.04
C MET A 399 -22.88 3.15 15.88
N ARG A 400 -23.20 2.14 16.67
CA ARG A 400 -24.52 1.51 16.65
C ARG A 400 -25.64 2.40 17.17
N PHE A 401 -25.34 3.28 18.13
CA PHE A 401 -26.38 4.12 18.77
C PHE A 401 -27.01 5.12 17.80
N TYR A 402 -26.28 5.60 16.80
CA TYR A 402 -26.80 6.53 15.81
C TYR A 402 -27.15 5.90 14.46
N CYS A 403 -27.18 4.57 14.42
CA CYS A 403 -27.58 3.82 13.21
C CYS A 403 -29.00 3.28 13.34
N ASN A 404 -29.77 3.37 12.24
CA ASN A 404 -30.99 2.59 12.07
C ASN A 404 -30.58 1.23 11.46
N ALA A 405 -30.71 0.18 12.25
CA ALA A 405 -30.11 -1.13 11.92
C ALA A 405 -28.58 -0.99 11.66
N LYS A 406 -28.15 -1.00 10.39
CA LYS A 406 -26.75 -0.82 9.98
C LYS A 406 -26.44 0.55 9.38
N GLN A 407 -27.44 1.36 9.09
CA GLN A 407 -27.28 2.60 8.35
C GLN A 407 -27.31 3.82 9.27
N TRP A 408 -26.35 4.72 9.14
CA TRP A 408 -26.37 6.05 9.77
C TRP A 408 -27.12 7.05 8.90
N ALA A 409 -27.52 8.18 9.52
CA ALA A 409 -28.22 9.25 8.82
C ALA A 409 -27.32 9.85 7.71
N LEU A 410 -27.93 10.29 6.59
CA LEU A 410 -27.21 10.90 5.46
C LEU A 410 -26.40 12.12 5.90
N SER A 411 -26.89 12.90 6.86
CA SER A 411 -26.18 14.05 7.44
C SER A 411 -24.83 13.70 8.08
N MET A 412 -24.63 12.44 8.47
CA MET A 412 -23.36 11.94 9.02
C MET A 412 -22.43 11.34 7.97
N SER A 413 -22.81 11.34 6.69
CA SER A 413 -22.01 10.81 5.60
C SER A 413 -20.96 11.78 5.04
N GLY A 414 -20.82 12.97 5.64
CA GLY A 414 -19.86 14.00 5.27
C GLY A 414 -20.05 14.44 3.79
N ARG A 415 -19.01 14.35 2.99
CA ARG A 415 -19.06 14.71 1.55
C ARG A 415 -19.77 13.71 0.64
N HIS A 416 -20.44 12.73 1.19
CA HIS A 416 -21.18 11.71 0.43
C HIS A 416 -22.70 11.89 0.64
N PRO A 417 -23.34 12.86 -0.03
CA PRO A 417 -24.73 13.24 0.22
C PRO A 417 -25.74 12.13 -0.07
N ASN A 418 -25.37 11.19 -0.92
CA ASN A 418 -26.20 10.01 -1.23
C ASN A 418 -25.99 8.85 -0.24
N GLY A 419 -25.29 9.10 0.85
CA GLY A 419 -24.85 8.08 1.80
C GLY A 419 -23.62 7.34 1.32
N LYS A 420 -22.84 6.82 2.25
CA LYS A 420 -21.69 5.95 1.97
C LYS A 420 -21.56 4.92 3.06
N GLY A 421 -21.76 3.68 2.66
CA GLY A 421 -21.51 2.53 3.52
C GLY A 421 -22.56 2.36 4.64
N GLN A 422 -22.29 1.37 5.42
CA GLN A 422 -23.05 0.96 6.59
C GLN A 422 -22.11 0.30 7.58
N LEU A 423 -22.58 0.00 8.78
CA LEU A 423 -21.82 -0.83 9.73
C LEU A 423 -21.46 -2.17 9.06
N ILE A 424 -20.24 -2.61 9.31
CA ILE A 424 -19.70 -3.86 8.76
C ILE A 424 -19.65 -4.89 9.90
N PRO A 425 -20.58 -5.86 9.94
CA PRO A 425 -20.72 -6.79 11.07
C PRO A 425 -19.45 -7.55 11.41
N ILE A 426 -18.68 -7.98 10.40
CA ILE A 426 -17.47 -8.77 10.61
C ILE A 426 -16.41 -8.03 11.47
N GLN A 427 -16.39 -6.69 11.48
CA GLN A 427 -15.47 -5.94 12.33
C GLN A 427 -15.74 -6.17 13.82
N TYR A 428 -17.02 -6.31 14.19
CA TYR A 428 -17.45 -6.64 15.55
C TYR A 428 -17.03 -8.07 15.91
N ALA A 429 -17.23 -9.04 15.02
CA ALA A 429 -16.80 -10.41 15.23
C ALA A 429 -15.28 -10.51 15.35
N THR A 430 -14.53 -9.86 14.45
CA THR A 430 -13.05 -9.87 14.47
C THR A 430 -12.51 -9.32 15.78
N LEU A 431 -13.03 -8.19 16.25
CA LEU A 431 -12.59 -7.63 17.53
C LEU A 431 -13.07 -8.47 18.72
N ALA A 432 -14.25 -9.10 18.64
CA ALA A 432 -14.71 -10.04 19.67
C ALA A 432 -13.75 -11.22 19.84
N LEU A 433 -13.21 -11.75 18.73
CA LEU A 433 -12.23 -12.85 18.74
C LEU A 433 -10.85 -12.42 19.28
N ALA A 434 -10.58 -11.13 19.39
CA ALA A 434 -9.35 -10.64 20.04
C ALA A 434 -9.38 -10.79 21.57
N GLY A 435 -10.54 -11.10 22.15
CA GLY A 435 -10.78 -11.16 23.59
C GLY A 435 -11.26 -9.84 24.19
N THR A 436 -11.41 -9.81 25.52
CA THR A 436 -11.73 -8.57 26.25
C THR A 436 -10.49 -7.67 26.36
N PRO A 437 -10.65 -6.32 26.39
CA PRO A 437 -9.53 -5.38 26.52
C PRO A 437 -8.62 -5.69 27.73
N ASP A 438 -9.19 -6.09 28.85
CA ASP A 438 -8.46 -6.47 30.08
C ASP A 438 -7.77 -7.87 29.97
N GLY A 439 -8.01 -8.60 28.89
CA GLY A 439 -7.44 -9.91 28.61
C GLY A 439 -7.99 -11.05 29.45
N LYS A 440 -9.08 -10.85 30.22
CA LYS A 440 -9.64 -11.88 31.10
C LYS A 440 -10.45 -12.95 30.35
N GLN A 441 -11.02 -12.61 29.20
CA GLN A 441 -11.82 -13.52 28.39
C GLN A 441 -11.21 -13.69 26.99
N LYS A 442 -11.31 -14.89 26.45
CA LYS A 442 -10.79 -15.23 25.12
C LYS A 442 -11.59 -14.60 23.96
N TYR A 443 -12.83 -14.20 24.22
CA TYR A 443 -13.68 -13.45 23.30
C TYR A 443 -14.47 -12.41 24.09
N ASP A 444 -14.82 -11.30 23.41
CA ASP A 444 -15.61 -10.23 24.01
C ASP A 444 -17.11 -10.51 23.81
N PRO A 445 -17.87 -10.80 24.88
CA PRO A 445 -19.28 -11.18 24.77
C PRO A 445 -20.17 -10.00 24.32
N GLU A 446 -19.80 -8.77 24.60
CA GLU A 446 -20.56 -7.59 24.22
C GLU A 446 -20.47 -7.35 22.72
N LEU A 447 -19.26 -7.42 22.13
CA LEU A 447 -19.05 -7.34 20.71
C LEU A 447 -19.65 -8.51 19.96
N ALA A 448 -19.56 -9.74 20.52
CA ALA A 448 -20.21 -10.92 19.94
C ALA A 448 -21.74 -10.75 19.89
N ALA A 449 -22.35 -10.27 20.97
CA ALA A 449 -23.78 -9.95 20.99
C ALA A 449 -24.15 -8.84 20.02
N ALA A 450 -23.29 -7.81 19.84
CA ALA A 450 -23.49 -6.77 18.84
C ALA A 450 -23.43 -7.32 17.43
N TYR A 451 -22.46 -8.18 17.12
CA TYR A 451 -22.35 -8.90 15.84
C TYR A 451 -23.66 -9.68 15.54
N LEU A 452 -24.09 -10.53 16.44
CA LEU A 452 -25.30 -11.35 16.26
C LEU A 452 -26.55 -10.50 15.99
N ARG A 453 -26.69 -9.38 16.66
CA ARG A 453 -27.78 -8.42 16.39
C ARG A 453 -27.68 -7.77 15.01
N LEU A 454 -26.46 -7.42 14.57
CA LEU A 454 -26.26 -6.80 13.27
C LEU A 454 -26.54 -7.77 12.12
N VAL A 455 -26.13 -9.03 12.23
CA VAL A 455 -26.43 -10.04 11.19
C VAL A 455 -27.89 -10.46 11.14
N SER A 456 -28.62 -10.33 12.27
CA SER A 456 -30.06 -10.61 12.29
C SER A 456 -30.89 -9.65 11.41
N TYR A 457 -30.34 -8.51 11.01
CA TYR A 457 -30.94 -7.60 10.03
C TYR A 457 -30.69 -8.05 8.56
N THR A 458 -30.02 -9.14 8.33
CA THR A 458 -29.82 -9.73 7.00
C THR A 458 -30.63 -11.02 6.89
N GLU A 459 -31.09 -11.34 5.67
CA GLU A 459 -31.88 -12.56 5.43
C GLU A 459 -31.06 -13.84 5.59
N THR A 460 -29.75 -13.75 5.52
CA THR A 460 -28.82 -14.88 5.72
C THR A 460 -27.71 -14.49 6.72
N PRO A 461 -27.67 -15.08 7.91
CA PRO A 461 -26.53 -14.96 8.81
C PRO A 461 -25.28 -15.54 8.14
N ASP A 462 -24.15 -14.81 8.23
CA ASP A 462 -22.88 -15.38 7.84
C ASP A 462 -22.63 -16.65 8.65
N LYS A 463 -22.38 -17.75 7.96
CA LYS A 463 -21.97 -19.00 8.58
C LYS A 463 -20.49 -18.86 8.97
N THR A 464 -20.23 -18.39 10.17
CA THR A 464 -18.90 -18.43 10.80
C THR A 464 -18.87 -19.53 11.83
#